data_d88f1595d2698f0a3fdaee79cc0ccad9
#
_entry.id   d88f1595d2698f0a3fdaee79cc0ccad9
#
_cell.length_a   1.000
_cell.length_b   1.000
_cell.length_c   1.000
_cell.angle_alpha   90.00
_cell.angle_beta   90.00
_cell.angle_gamma   90.00
#
_symmetry.space_group_name_H-M   'P 1'
#
loop_
_entity.id
_entity.type
_entity.pdbx_description
1 polymer ?
#
loop_
_entity_poly.entity_id
_entity_poly.type
_entity_poly.pdbx_seq_one_letter_code
_entity_poly.pdbx_strand_id
1 'polypeptide(L)'
;FMDVESWEKRGCSSTLTDLLPKLEAHLRELQLYAPDTEVNHIRKKVQERCRKASSEEKGFYSLTVPTGGGKTLSSLLWAMKHAVNHGMNRIIIAIPYTSIIVQTAGLLKEIFGEEHVLEHHSNFNPDEIKNEEVREKAKLATENWDYPIIVTTNVQLFESMFSNKPSDCRK
;
A
#
# COMPACT_ATOMS: atom_id res chain seq x y z
N PHE A 1 -22.00 11.22 4.02
CA PHE A 1 -22.40 10.12 3.11
C PHE A 1 -21.88 10.50 1.74
N MET A 2 -20.82 9.86 1.28
CA MET A 2 -20.29 10.04 -0.08
C MET A 2 -20.95 9.01 -0.98
N ASP A 3 -21.61 9.49 -2.03
CA ASP A 3 -22.28 8.64 -3.03
C ASP A 3 -21.28 7.75 -3.78
N VAL A 4 -21.67 6.50 -3.99
CA VAL A 4 -20.90 5.50 -4.78
C VAL A 4 -20.62 5.99 -6.21
N GLU A 5 -21.52 6.79 -6.79
CA GLU A 5 -21.35 7.42 -8.12
C GLU A 5 -20.18 8.42 -8.19
N SER A 6 -19.74 8.99 -7.07
CA SER A 6 -18.60 9.92 -7.06
C SER A 6 -17.25 9.20 -7.15
N TRP A 7 -17.18 7.92 -6.85
CA TRP A 7 -15.97 7.08 -6.92
C TRP A 7 -15.60 6.76 -8.37
N GLU A 8 -16.57 6.42 -9.22
CA GLU A 8 -16.36 6.08 -10.63
C GLU A 8 -15.78 7.24 -11.47
N LYS A 9 -15.97 8.49 -11.03
CA LYS A 9 -15.49 9.69 -11.73
C LYS A 9 -14.07 10.13 -11.32
N ARG A 10 -13.43 9.52 -10.32
CA ARG A 10 -12.18 10.02 -9.71
C ARG A 10 -10.91 9.21 -10.04
N GLY A 11 -10.85 8.55 -11.15
CA GLY A 11 -9.57 8.27 -11.83
C GLY A 11 -8.79 7.02 -11.42
N CYS A 12 -9.15 6.26 -10.39
CA CYS A 12 -8.56 4.94 -10.17
C CYS A 12 -9.65 3.87 -10.29
N SER A 13 -9.71 3.21 -11.45
CA SER A 13 -10.74 2.20 -11.75
C SER A 13 -10.46 0.82 -11.12
N SER A 14 -9.27 0.60 -10.57
CA SER A 14 -8.86 -0.71 -10.04
C SER A 14 -9.06 -0.78 -8.52
N THR A 15 -9.70 -1.86 -8.09
CA THR A 15 -9.93 -2.16 -6.67
C THR A 15 -8.77 -2.99 -6.10
N LEU A 16 -8.69 -3.11 -4.76
CA LEU A 16 -7.74 -4.04 -4.12
C LEU A 16 -7.98 -5.50 -4.56
N THR A 17 -9.21 -5.85 -4.92
CA THR A 17 -9.56 -7.17 -5.47
C THR A 17 -8.87 -7.42 -6.82
N ASP A 18 -8.77 -6.40 -7.67
CA ASP A 18 -8.10 -6.48 -8.98
C ASP A 18 -6.58 -6.52 -8.84
N LEU A 19 -6.04 -5.91 -7.79
CA LEU A 19 -4.61 -5.83 -7.54
C LEU A 19 -4.04 -7.06 -6.80
N LEU A 20 -4.84 -7.74 -5.98
CA LEU A 20 -4.39 -8.90 -5.21
C LEU A 20 -3.78 -10.02 -6.08
N PRO A 21 -4.34 -10.38 -7.27
CA PRO A 21 -3.72 -11.38 -8.15
C PRO A 21 -2.33 -10.99 -8.65
N LYS A 22 -2.04 -9.70 -8.85
CA LYS A 22 -0.70 -9.22 -9.25
C LYS A 22 0.33 -9.51 -8.15
N LEU A 23 0.00 -9.23 -6.89
CA LEU A 23 0.87 -9.56 -5.76
C LEU A 23 1.08 -11.06 -5.61
N GLU A 24 0.02 -11.85 -5.74
CA GLU A 24 0.14 -13.31 -5.62
C GLU A 24 0.96 -13.92 -6.76
N ALA A 25 0.88 -13.37 -7.98
CA ALA A 25 1.71 -13.77 -9.09
C ALA A 25 3.19 -13.45 -8.84
N HIS A 26 3.49 -12.23 -8.41
CA HIS A 26 4.83 -11.81 -8.05
C HIS A 26 5.46 -12.68 -6.93
N LEU A 27 4.69 -12.98 -5.89
CA LEU A 27 5.14 -13.86 -4.80
C LEU A 27 5.40 -15.29 -5.26
N ARG A 28 4.58 -15.82 -6.18
CA ARG A 28 4.80 -17.14 -6.79
C ARG A 28 6.06 -17.18 -7.64
N GLU A 29 6.29 -16.13 -8.43
CA GLU A 29 7.49 -15.99 -9.24
C GLU A 29 8.75 -15.96 -8.36
N LEU A 30 8.76 -15.13 -7.31
CA LEU A 30 9.85 -15.09 -6.33
C LEU A 30 10.11 -16.46 -5.68
N GLN A 31 9.06 -17.22 -5.39
CA GLN A 31 9.21 -18.57 -4.80
C GLN A 31 9.73 -19.60 -5.81
N LEU A 32 9.35 -19.47 -7.08
CA LEU A 32 9.76 -20.39 -8.14
C LEU A 32 11.26 -20.31 -8.43
N TYR A 33 11.79 -19.09 -8.45
CA TYR A 33 13.21 -18.84 -8.71
C TYR A 33 14.09 -18.77 -7.46
N ALA A 34 13.49 -18.89 -6.28
CA ALA A 34 14.23 -18.83 -5.03
C ALA A 34 15.08 -20.10 -4.83
N PRO A 35 16.38 -19.97 -4.50
CA PRO A 35 17.19 -21.12 -4.16
C PRO A 35 16.63 -21.84 -2.93
N ASP A 36 16.87 -23.14 -2.85
CA ASP A 36 16.45 -23.99 -1.72
C ASP A 36 17.31 -23.70 -0.49
N THR A 37 16.89 -22.73 0.31
CA THR A 37 17.58 -22.26 1.51
C THR A 37 16.62 -22.18 2.70
N GLU A 38 17.16 -22.32 3.90
CA GLU A 38 16.39 -22.20 5.14
C GLU A 38 15.62 -20.86 5.23
N VAL A 39 16.24 -19.77 4.79
CA VAL A 39 15.61 -18.44 4.75
C VAL A 39 14.37 -18.43 3.85
N ASN A 40 14.44 -19.08 2.69
CA ASN A 40 13.30 -19.13 1.78
C ASN A 40 12.19 -20.06 2.29
N HIS A 41 12.52 -21.12 3.01
CA HIS A 41 11.54 -21.91 3.73
C HIS A 41 10.83 -21.11 4.83
N ILE A 42 11.57 -20.27 5.58
CA ILE A 42 10.97 -19.37 6.58
C ILE A 42 10.05 -18.35 5.90
N ARG A 43 10.49 -17.71 4.81
CA ARG A 43 9.65 -16.77 4.03
C ARG A 43 8.33 -17.39 3.58
N LYS A 44 8.38 -18.61 3.06
CA LYS A 44 7.19 -19.36 2.65
C LYS A 44 6.25 -19.61 3.83
N LYS A 45 6.77 -20.08 4.96
CA LYS A 45 5.98 -20.30 6.19
C LYS A 45 5.34 -19.00 6.70
N VAL A 46 6.07 -17.89 6.67
CA VAL A 46 5.54 -16.57 7.07
C VAL A 46 4.39 -16.15 6.16
N GLN A 47 4.55 -16.27 4.84
CA GLN A 47 3.49 -15.94 3.87
C GLN A 47 2.24 -16.82 4.05
N GLU A 48 2.41 -18.12 4.32
CA GLU A 48 1.29 -19.02 4.58
C GLU A 48 0.52 -18.64 5.86
N ARG A 49 1.24 -18.27 6.93
CA ARG A 49 0.62 -17.75 8.16
C ARG A 49 -0.12 -16.44 7.92
N CYS A 50 0.47 -15.52 7.17
CA CYS A 50 -0.15 -14.26 6.78
C CYS A 50 -1.45 -14.50 5.97
N ARG A 51 -1.45 -15.45 5.02
CA ARG A 51 -2.67 -15.83 4.29
C ARG A 51 -3.77 -16.35 5.22
N LYS A 52 -3.43 -17.22 6.17
CA LYS A 52 -4.41 -17.76 7.13
C LYS A 52 -4.98 -16.69 8.04
N ALA A 53 -4.12 -15.84 8.61
CA ALA A 53 -4.54 -14.78 9.52
C ALA A 53 -5.34 -13.65 8.83
N SER A 54 -5.30 -13.55 7.50
CA SER A 54 -6.04 -12.50 6.77
C SER A 54 -7.56 -12.67 6.81
N SER A 55 -8.07 -13.85 7.16
CA SER A 55 -9.51 -14.10 7.31
C SER A 55 -10.04 -13.90 8.75
N GLU A 56 -9.17 -13.58 9.70
CA GLU A 56 -9.56 -13.26 11.07
C GLU A 56 -10.31 -11.92 11.15
N GLU A 57 -10.96 -11.65 12.27
CA GLU A 57 -11.76 -10.43 12.48
C GLU A 57 -10.89 -9.16 12.40
N LYS A 58 -11.55 -8.00 12.20
CA LYS A 58 -10.87 -6.69 12.21
C LYS A 58 -10.27 -6.43 13.59
N GLY A 59 -9.01 -6.00 13.63
CA GLY A 59 -8.31 -5.77 14.89
C GLY A 59 -6.87 -5.31 14.71
N PHE A 60 -6.10 -5.40 15.79
CA PHE A 60 -4.67 -5.11 15.80
C PHE A 60 -3.88 -6.41 15.65
N TYR A 61 -2.96 -6.42 14.71
CA TYR A 61 -2.11 -7.57 14.41
C TYR A 61 -0.64 -7.20 14.50
N SER A 62 0.19 -8.13 14.91
CA SER A 62 1.64 -7.95 14.92
C SER A 62 2.31 -9.03 14.09
N LEU A 63 3.32 -8.64 13.31
CA LEU A 63 4.16 -9.55 12.53
C LEU A 63 5.60 -9.46 13.01
N THR A 64 6.03 -10.46 13.78
CA THR A 64 7.41 -10.58 14.27
C THR A 64 8.18 -11.56 13.40
N VAL A 65 9.07 -11.02 12.58
CA VAL A 65 9.93 -11.80 11.66
C VAL A 65 11.33 -11.20 11.67
N PRO A 66 12.40 -12.02 11.69
CA PRO A 66 13.77 -11.53 11.60
C PRO A 66 14.02 -10.69 10.34
N THR A 67 15.05 -9.86 10.38
CA THR A 67 15.50 -9.10 9.19
C THR A 67 15.83 -10.08 8.05
N GLY A 68 15.41 -9.75 6.83
CA GLY A 68 15.56 -10.64 5.67
C GLY A 68 14.47 -11.72 5.53
N GLY A 69 13.60 -11.90 6.52
CA GLY A 69 12.53 -12.91 6.51
C GLY A 69 11.29 -12.56 5.65
N GLY A 70 11.37 -11.56 4.78
CA GLY A 70 10.27 -11.21 3.84
C GLY A 70 9.12 -10.42 4.46
N LYS A 71 9.38 -9.64 5.50
CA LYS A 71 8.38 -8.89 6.28
C LYS A 71 7.49 -8.02 5.41
N THR A 72 8.06 -7.19 4.53
CA THR A 72 7.33 -6.22 3.70
C THR A 72 6.29 -6.88 2.81
N LEU A 73 6.68 -7.87 2.02
CA LEU A 73 5.74 -8.55 1.11
C LEU A 73 4.75 -9.45 1.85
N SER A 74 5.15 -10.05 2.98
CA SER A 74 4.24 -10.88 3.78
C SER A 74 3.18 -10.06 4.51
N SER A 75 3.55 -8.89 5.06
CA SER A 75 2.58 -7.97 5.67
C SER A 75 1.65 -7.37 4.63
N LEU A 76 2.15 -7.02 3.45
CA LEU A 76 1.33 -6.54 2.35
C LEU A 76 0.32 -7.60 1.87
N LEU A 77 0.77 -8.86 1.74
CA LEU A 77 -0.11 -9.97 1.38
C LEU A 77 -1.25 -10.15 2.39
N TRP A 78 -0.91 -10.11 3.69
CA TRP A 78 -1.91 -10.14 4.75
C TRP A 78 -2.87 -8.96 4.63
N ALA A 79 -2.36 -7.73 4.52
CA ALA A 79 -3.16 -6.52 4.46
C ALA A 79 -4.12 -6.51 3.26
N MET A 80 -3.64 -6.89 2.07
CA MET A 80 -4.48 -6.93 0.87
C MET A 80 -5.58 -8.00 0.99
N LYS A 81 -5.23 -9.20 1.43
CA LYS A 81 -6.25 -10.26 1.62
C LYS A 81 -7.25 -9.89 2.72
N HIS A 82 -6.79 -9.32 3.82
CA HIS A 82 -7.64 -8.86 4.90
C HIS A 82 -8.58 -7.74 4.43
N ALA A 83 -8.05 -6.77 3.68
CA ALA A 83 -8.84 -5.68 3.11
C ALA A 83 -9.92 -6.21 2.15
N VAL A 84 -9.58 -7.11 1.25
CA VAL A 84 -10.54 -7.74 0.33
C VAL A 84 -11.61 -8.53 1.09
N ASN A 85 -11.22 -9.34 2.07
CA ASN A 85 -12.13 -10.15 2.87
C ASN A 85 -13.14 -9.31 3.68
N HIS A 86 -12.75 -8.09 4.05
CA HIS A 86 -13.57 -7.21 4.88
C HIS A 86 -14.14 -5.99 4.13
N GLY A 87 -14.04 -5.95 2.80
CA GLY A 87 -14.60 -4.89 1.97
C GLY A 87 -13.93 -3.52 2.22
N MET A 88 -12.62 -3.50 2.52
CA MET A 88 -11.87 -2.26 2.66
C MET A 88 -11.37 -1.79 1.28
N ASN A 89 -11.33 -0.48 1.07
CA ASN A 89 -11.07 0.10 -0.25
C ASN A 89 -9.60 0.49 -0.46
N ARG A 90 -8.82 0.65 0.62
CA ARG A 90 -7.43 1.10 0.52
C ARG A 90 -6.53 0.52 1.60
N ILE A 91 -5.23 0.54 1.34
CA ILE A 91 -4.17 0.18 2.29
C ILE A 91 -3.25 1.37 2.46
N ILE A 92 -2.99 1.73 3.72
CA ILE A 92 -2.03 2.77 4.06
C ILE A 92 -0.83 2.13 4.75
N ILE A 93 0.36 2.36 4.19
CA ILE A 93 1.64 1.87 4.71
C ILE A 93 2.39 3.07 5.27
N ALA A 94 2.41 3.18 6.59
CA ALA A 94 3.12 4.25 7.29
C ALA A 94 4.51 3.78 7.74
N ILE A 95 5.55 4.51 7.32
CA ILE A 95 6.96 4.16 7.55
C ILE A 95 7.68 5.37 8.16
N PRO A 96 8.55 5.20 9.18
CA PRO A 96 9.16 6.33 9.87
C PRO A 96 10.26 7.05 9.07
N TYR A 97 10.81 6.42 8.01
CA TYR A 97 11.96 6.95 7.27
C TYR A 97 11.65 7.13 5.78
N THR A 98 11.91 8.31 5.25
CA THR A 98 11.65 8.67 3.84
C THR A 98 12.42 7.79 2.84
N SER A 99 13.66 7.42 3.13
CA SER A 99 14.45 6.52 2.28
C SER A 99 13.80 5.15 2.10
N ILE A 100 13.16 4.62 3.14
CA ILE A 100 12.45 3.35 3.08
C ILE A 100 11.12 3.51 2.36
N ILE A 101 10.49 4.67 2.44
CA ILE A 101 9.26 4.99 1.68
C ILE A 101 9.55 4.91 0.18
N VAL A 102 10.57 5.61 -0.30
CA VAL A 102 10.97 5.61 -1.72
C VAL A 102 11.23 4.19 -2.22
N GLN A 103 12.01 3.41 -1.46
CA GLN A 103 12.30 2.01 -1.80
C GLN A 103 11.03 1.15 -1.81
N THR A 104 10.16 1.30 -0.81
CA THR A 104 8.92 0.52 -0.71
C THR A 104 7.95 0.92 -1.81
N ALA A 105 7.75 2.22 -2.03
CA ALA A 105 6.89 2.72 -3.10
C ALA A 105 7.38 2.28 -4.48
N GLY A 106 8.69 2.32 -4.74
CA GLY A 106 9.29 1.81 -5.97
C GLY A 106 8.94 0.34 -6.22
N LEU A 107 9.16 -0.52 -5.24
CA LEU A 107 8.79 -1.93 -5.31
C LEU A 107 7.29 -2.13 -5.58
N LEU A 108 6.43 -1.37 -4.92
CA LEU A 108 4.99 -1.49 -5.09
C LEU A 108 4.53 -1.00 -6.47
N LYS A 109 5.14 0.08 -6.99
CA LYS A 109 4.91 0.59 -8.35
C LYS A 109 5.31 -0.44 -9.42
N GLU A 110 6.42 -1.17 -9.21
CA GLU A 110 6.82 -2.27 -10.09
C GLU A 110 5.79 -3.43 -10.11
N ILE A 111 5.20 -3.75 -8.97
CA ILE A 111 4.22 -4.85 -8.86
C ILE A 111 2.85 -4.45 -9.41
N PHE A 112 2.37 -3.26 -9.07
CA PHE A 112 0.99 -2.85 -9.30
C PHE A 112 0.79 -1.87 -10.45
N GLY A 113 1.81 -1.08 -10.79
CA GLY A 113 1.75 0.08 -11.66
C GLY A 113 1.76 1.39 -10.87
N GLU A 114 2.33 2.44 -11.47
CA GLU A 114 2.43 3.78 -10.84
C GLU A 114 1.07 4.38 -10.51
N GLU A 115 0.06 4.07 -11.33
CA GLU A 115 -1.30 4.56 -11.22
C GLU A 115 -2.07 4.02 -10.00
N HIS A 116 -1.52 3.02 -9.30
CA HIS A 116 -2.17 2.38 -8.15
C HIS A 116 -1.47 2.65 -6.81
N VAL A 117 -0.31 3.31 -6.84
CA VAL A 117 0.52 3.53 -5.65
C VAL A 117 0.82 5.02 -5.48
N LEU A 118 0.25 5.61 -4.43
CA LEU A 118 0.59 6.97 -4.01
C LEU A 118 1.77 6.94 -3.04
N GLU A 119 2.84 7.65 -3.40
CA GLU A 119 3.94 7.97 -2.50
C GLU A 119 3.74 9.37 -1.93
N HIS A 120 3.65 9.49 -0.60
CA HIS A 120 3.38 10.76 0.07
C HIS A 120 4.29 10.97 1.27
N HIS A 121 5.20 11.92 1.17
CA HIS A 121 6.10 12.33 2.25
C HIS A 121 6.53 13.80 2.09
N SER A 122 7.11 14.40 3.10
CA SER A 122 7.48 15.83 3.14
C SER A 122 8.42 16.28 2.02
N ASN A 123 9.22 15.37 1.47
CA ASN A 123 10.16 15.67 0.37
C ASN A 123 9.53 15.43 -1.01
N PHE A 124 8.30 14.91 -1.08
CA PHE A 124 7.59 14.77 -2.35
C PHE A 124 7.02 16.13 -2.73
N ASN A 125 7.58 16.74 -3.77
CA ASN A 125 7.13 18.02 -4.28
C ASN A 125 6.45 17.84 -5.65
N PRO A 126 5.12 17.88 -5.73
CA PRO A 126 4.41 17.79 -7.00
C PRO A 126 4.81 18.86 -8.01
N ASP A 127 5.31 20.02 -7.54
CA ASP A 127 5.72 21.14 -8.40
C ASP A 127 6.96 20.86 -9.24
N GLU A 128 7.74 19.82 -8.90
CA GLU A 128 8.88 19.33 -9.70
C GLU A 128 8.46 18.50 -10.92
N ILE A 129 7.20 18.10 -10.99
CA ILE A 129 6.66 17.35 -12.11
C ILE A 129 6.46 18.31 -13.30
N LYS A 130 7.20 18.08 -14.38
CA LYS A 130 7.21 18.95 -15.58
C LYS A 130 5.90 18.94 -16.36
N ASN A 131 5.14 17.84 -16.32
CA ASN A 131 3.86 17.73 -17.00
C ASN A 131 2.75 18.27 -16.11
N GLU A 132 2.04 19.30 -16.58
CA GLU A 132 1.02 20.03 -15.82
C GLU A 132 -0.18 19.15 -15.43
N GLU A 133 -0.66 18.31 -16.34
CA GLU A 133 -1.77 17.38 -16.04
C GLU A 133 -1.39 16.33 -14.98
N VAL A 134 -0.16 15.83 -15.05
CA VAL A 134 0.36 14.86 -14.06
C VAL A 134 0.58 15.55 -12.72
N ARG A 135 1.05 16.79 -12.74
CA ARG A 135 1.25 17.60 -11.52
C ARG A 135 -0.06 17.89 -10.81
N GLU A 136 -1.11 18.30 -11.53
CA GLU A 136 -2.42 18.55 -10.93
C GLU A 136 -3.04 17.26 -10.37
N LYS A 137 -2.95 16.16 -11.11
CA LYS A 137 -3.38 14.85 -10.61
C LYS A 137 -2.61 14.44 -9.35
N ALA A 138 -1.30 14.65 -9.30
CA ALA A 138 -0.48 14.35 -8.13
C ALA A 138 -0.84 15.22 -6.92
N LYS A 139 -1.13 16.52 -7.12
CA LYS A 139 -1.61 17.41 -6.05
C LYS A 139 -2.95 16.95 -5.49
N LEU A 140 -3.93 16.70 -6.34
CA LEU A 140 -5.24 16.21 -5.94
C LEU A 140 -5.17 14.85 -5.23
N ALA A 141 -4.30 13.97 -5.71
CA ALA A 141 -4.07 12.67 -5.11
C ALA A 141 -3.45 12.77 -3.71
N THR A 142 -2.51 13.70 -3.53
CA THR A 142 -1.88 13.97 -2.25
C THR A 142 -2.86 14.58 -1.24
N GLU A 143 -3.78 15.41 -1.72
CA GLU A 143 -4.82 16.03 -0.88
C GLU A 143 -5.92 15.04 -0.45
N ASN A 144 -6.32 14.13 -1.34
CA ASN A 144 -7.50 13.28 -1.13
C ASN A 144 -7.16 11.83 -0.78
N TRP A 145 -5.92 11.39 -1.00
CA TRP A 145 -5.48 9.99 -0.86
C TRP A 145 -6.37 8.98 -1.61
N ASP A 146 -6.84 9.35 -2.79
CA ASP A 146 -7.73 8.52 -3.64
C ASP A 146 -6.97 7.44 -4.42
N TYR A 147 -6.09 6.71 -3.74
CA TYR A 147 -5.34 5.58 -4.29
C TYR A 147 -5.60 4.30 -3.48
N PRO A 148 -5.61 3.13 -4.13
CA PRO A 148 -5.80 1.87 -3.42
C PRO A 148 -4.63 1.52 -2.49
N ILE A 149 -3.41 1.98 -2.82
CA ILE A 149 -2.22 1.77 -2.00
C ILE A 149 -1.52 3.12 -1.76
N ILE A 150 -1.31 3.46 -0.50
CA ILE A 150 -0.67 4.71 -0.09
C ILE A 150 0.54 4.36 0.77
N VAL A 151 1.71 4.89 0.40
CA VAL A 151 2.96 4.78 1.18
C VAL A 151 3.31 6.15 1.71
N THR A 152 3.35 6.31 3.03
CA THR A 152 3.50 7.61 3.67
C THR A 152 4.36 7.56 4.94
N THR A 153 4.64 8.70 5.54
CA THR A 153 5.27 8.78 6.86
C THR A 153 4.25 8.64 7.98
N ASN A 154 4.71 8.20 9.16
CA ASN A 154 3.89 8.21 10.36
C ASN A 154 3.37 9.64 10.67
N VAL A 155 4.23 10.65 10.47
CA VAL A 155 3.88 12.06 10.70
C VAL A 155 2.74 12.49 9.81
N GLN A 156 2.85 12.25 8.50
CA GLN A 156 1.79 12.61 7.54
C GLN A 156 0.47 11.87 7.80
N LEU A 157 0.54 10.59 8.21
CA LEU A 157 -0.63 9.84 8.62
C LEU A 157 -1.32 10.49 9.83
N PHE A 158 -0.55 10.81 10.88
CA PHE A 158 -1.11 11.47 12.07
C PHE A 158 -1.62 12.87 11.77
N GLU A 159 -0.92 13.66 10.98
CA GLU A 159 -1.38 14.97 10.52
C GLU A 159 -2.71 14.86 9.77
N SER A 160 -2.87 13.91 8.88
CA SER A 160 -4.13 13.71 8.15
C SER A 160 -5.28 13.26 9.05
N MET A 161 -5.00 12.48 10.11
CA MET A 161 -6.03 12.01 11.05
C MET A 161 -6.43 13.05 12.11
N PHE A 162 -5.50 13.90 12.53
CA PHE A 162 -5.68 14.82 13.68
C PHE A 162 -5.52 16.30 13.31
N SER A 163 -5.43 16.63 12.01
CA SER A 163 -5.34 18.03 11.56
C SER A 163 -6.63 18.78 11.91
N ASN A 164 -6.46 20.01 12.41
CA ASN A 164 -7.57 20.94 12.62
C ASN A 164 -8.09 21.57 11.32
N LYS A 165 -7.48 21.28 10.18
CA LYS A 165 -7.93 21.77 8.87
C LYS A 165 -8.91 20.78 8.26
N PRO A 166 -10.17 21.18 7.97
CA PRO A 166 -11.17 20.27 7.41
C PRO A 166 -10.77 19.60 6.09
N SER A 167 -9.89 20.23 5.29
CA SER A 167 -9.33 19.68 4.06
C SER A 167 -8.44 18.48 4.31
N ASP A 168 -7.64 18.50 5.38
CA ASP A 168 -6.66 17.46 5.70
C ASP A 168 -7.30 16.25 6.40
N CYS A 169 -8.45 16.47 7.07
CA CYS A 169 -9.23 15.41 7.72
C CYS A 169 -10.13 14.60 6.77
N ARG A 170 -10.16 14.94 5.49
CA ARG A 170 -10.98 14.25 4.47
C ARG A 170 -10.20 13.17 3.68
N LYS A 171 -8.96 12.95 4.05
CA LYS A 171 -8.08 11.94 3.45
C LYS A 171 -8.49 10.52 3.79
#